data_2de5ed82cef0847eddde5c786a4c23e9
#
_entry.id   2de5ed82cef0847eddde5c786a4c23e9
#
_cell.length_a   1.000
_cell.length_b   1.000
_cell.length_c   1.000
_cell.angle_alpha   90.00
_cell.angle_beta   90.00
_cell.angle_gamma   90.00
#
_symmetry.space_group_name_H-M   'P 1'
#
loop_
_entity.id
_entity.type
_entity.pdbx_description
1 polymer ?
#
loop_
_entity_poly.entity_id
_entity_poly.type
_entity_poly.pdbx_seq_one_letter_code
_entity_poly.pdbx_strand_id
1 'polypeptide(L)'
;MWETAEGKVAADSEDVRLCPISLQAPVIQKMDAALSGLKKCKHLRLSTNSIDKITGLNGMECLTILSLGRNQLRKVEGLDANCDTLEQLWVSYNQIGTLAGIEKLHNLQILFISNNKIADWKEVERLASLPKLRDLLMVGNPLYVAHMAEGNWRVELLKRLPNIKVRWLPAPGRLLWLGPSGECPAPCAPRPSLCLKTAPHLLQHRTCYCTAPPRPF
;
A
#
# COMPACT_ATOMS: atom_id res chain seq x y z
N MET A 1 -11.04 9.21 -18.75
CA MET A 1 -11.16 10.56 -18.15
C MET A 1 -11.26 10.36 -16.64
N TRP A 2 -10.30 10.84 -15.90
CA TRP A 2 -10.20 10.63 -14.45
C TRP A 2 -10.95 11.77 -13.77
N GLU A 3 -12.16 11.49 -13.33
CA GLU A 3 -12.98 12.46 -12.58
C GLU A 3 -12.88 12.11 -11.10
N THR A 4 -12.53 13.08 -10.27
CA THR A 4 -12.70 12.99 -8.83
C THR A 4 -14.18 13.11 -8.48
N ALA A 5 -14.57 12.76 -7.24
CA ALA A 5 -15.92 12.97 -6.71
C ALA A 5 -16.39 14.44 -6.80
N GLU A 6 -15.51 15.36 -7.18
CA GLU A 6 -15.72 16.80 -7.37
C GLU A 6 -15.54 17.26 -8.84
N GLY A 7 -15.49 16.32 -9.80
CA GLY A 7 -15.71 16.61 -11.23
C GLY A 7 -14.52 17.07 -12.08
N LYS A 8 -13.31 17.31 -11.59
CA LYS A 8 -12.08 17.44 -12.39
C LYS A 8 -10.84 17.33 -11.51
N VAL A 9 -9.93 16.42 -11.84
CA VAL A 9 -8.56 16.47 -11.29
C VAL A 9 -7.86 17.65 -11.93
N ALA A 10 -7.68 18.74 -11.21
CA ALA A 10 -6.88 19.83 -11.70
C ALA A 10 -5.44 19.34 -11.89
N ALA A 11 -4.84 19.63 -13.04
CA ALA A 11 -3.44 19.28 -13.35
C ALA A 11 -2.43 19.81 -12.30
N ASP A 12 -2.86 20.76 -11.50
CA ASP A 12 -2.11 21.42 -10.43
C ASP A 12 -2.30 20.82 -9.03
N SER A 13 -3.10 19.74 -8.89
CA SER A 13 -3.35 19.13 -7.57
C SER A 13 -2.12 18.40 -7.05
N GLU A 14 -1.73 18.67 -5.79
CA GLU A 14 -0.63 17.98 -5.13
C GLU A 14 -1.04 16.61 -4.54
N ASP A 15 -2.30 16.45 -4.14
CA ASP A 15 -2.85 15.20 -3.58
C ASP A 15 -4.04 14.71 -4.43
N VAL A 16 -3.85 13.59 -5.10
CA VAL A 16 -4.86 12.98 -5.96
C VAL A 16 -5.29 11.64 -5.38
N ARG A 17 -6.58 11.49 -5.11
CA ARG A 17 -7.18 10.28 -4.56
C ARG A 17 -8.26 9.75 -5.51
N LEU A 18 -8.02 8.58 -6.06
CA LEU A 18 -8.92 7.89 -6.98
C LEU A 18 -9.27 6.50 -6.41
N CYS A 19 -9.89 6.49 -5.24
CA CYS A 19 -10.37 5.27 -4.59
C CYS A 19 -11.88 5.18 -4.78
N PRO A 20 -12.45 4.03 -5.15
CA PRO A 20 -13.90 3.88 -5.23
C PRO A 20 -14.50 4.03 -3.83
N ILE A 21 -15.21 5.12 -3.60
CA ILE A 21 -15.88 5.44 -2.33
C ILE A 21 -17.22 4.69 -2.24
N SER A 22 -17.78 4.30 -3.38
CA SER A 22 -19.06 3.60 -3.48
C SER A 22 -18.91 2.29 -4.24
N LEU A 23 -19.74 1.30 -3.91
CA LEU A 23 -19.86 0.04 -4.66
C LEU A 23 -20.30 0.24 -6.11
N GLN A 24 -20.80 1.41 -6.46
CA GLN A 24 -21.27 1.77 -7.80
C GLN A 24 -20.20 2.57 -8.58
N ALA A 25 -19.11 3.00 -7.96
CA ALA A 25 -18.04 3.69 -8.66
C ALA A 25 -17.25 2.68 -9.53
N PRO A 26 -16.89 3.05 -10.77
CA PRO A 26 -16.11 2.18 -11.62
C PRO A 26 -14.74 1.92 -11.01
N VAL A 27 -14.38 0.64 -10.91
CA VAL A 27 -13.08 0.21 -10.42
C VAL A 27 -12.05 0.43 -11.51
N ILE A 28 -10.94 1.09 -11.17
CA ILE A 28 -9.84 1.33 -12.10
C ILE A 28 -9.09 0.00 -12.33
N GLN A 29 -9.03 -0.45 -13.58
CA GLN A 29 -8.32 -1.66 -13.97
C GLN A 29 -6.93 -1.38 -14.50
N LYS A 30 -6.75 -0.25 -15.19
CA LYS A 30 -5.48 0.13 -15.82
C LYS A 30 -5.14 1.58 -15.51
N MET A 31 -3.88 1.82 -15.24
CA MET A 31 -3.32 3.17 -15.18
C MET A 31 -3.00 3.58 -16.63
N ASP A 32 -3.48 4.73 -17.05
CA ASP A 32 -3.28 5.24 -18.40
C ASP A 32 -2.36 6.46 -18.44
N ALA A 33 -2.03 6.90 -19.64
CA ALA A 33 -1.15 8.05 -19.86
C ALA A 33 -1.74 9.39 -19.39
N ALA A 34 -3.04 9.45 -19.07
CA ALA A 34 -3.65 10.68 -18.58
C ALA A 34 -3.08 11.10 -17.21
N LEU A 35 -2.56 10.13 -16.42
CA LEU A 35 -1.87 10.42 -15.17
C LEU A 35 -0.60 11.27 -15.37
N SER A 36 0.08 11.14 -16.51
CA SER A 36 1.29 11.92 -16.82
C SER A 36 1.04 13.43 -16.91
N GLY A 37 -0.22 13.84 -17.06
CA GLY A 37 -0.63 15.25 -17.01
C GLY A 37 -0.58 15.87 -15.61
N LEU A 38 -0.48 15.06 -14.56
CA LEU A 38 -0.49 15.50 -13.15
C LEU A 38 0.93 15.89 -12.68
N LYS A 39 1.54 16.85 -13.31
CA LYS A 39 2.96 17.21 -13.11
C LYS A 39 3.29 17.67 -11.68
N LYS A 40 2.35 18.32 -10.99
CA LYS A 40 2.54 18.81 -9.62
C LYS A 40 2.11 17.83 -8.54
N CYS A 41 1.59 16.67 -8.92
CA CYS A 41 1.10 15.68 -7.96
C CYS A 41 2.27 15.09 -7.16
N LYS A 42 2.20 15.27 -5.84
CA LYS A 42 3.14 14.70 -4.86
C LYS A 42 2.61 13.38 -4.29
N HIS A 43 1.31 13.30 -4.10
CA HIS A 43 0.65 12.14 -3.48
C HIS A 43 -0.39 11.56 -4.42
N LEU A 44 -0.14 10.36 -4.96
CA LEU A 44 -1.10 9.64 -5.79
C LEU A 44 -1.64 8.42 -5.02
N ARG A 45 -2.95 8.40 -4.79
CA ARG A 45 -3.63 7.33 -4.06
C ARG A 45 -4.65 6.63 -4.95
N LEU A 46 -4.34 5.39 -5.33
CA LEU A 46 -5.14 4.52 -6.19
C LEU A 46 -5.52 3.20 -5.50
N SER A 47 -5.62 3.23 -4.17
CA SER A 47 -5.94 2.04 -3.38
C SER A 47 -7.35 1.52 -3.64
N THR A 48 -7.57 0.22 -3.42
CA THR A 48 -8.88 -0.44 -3.56
C THR A 48 -9.43 -0.37 -4.99
N ASN A 49 -8.56 -0.66 -5.95
CA ASN A 49 -8.89 -0.78 -7.36
C ASN A 49 -8.56 -2.21 -7.87
N SER A 50 -8.55 -2.43 -9.17
CA SER A 50 -8.18 -3.71 -9.80
C SER A 50 -6.96 -3.56 -10.71
N ILE A 51 -6.02 -2.70 -10.33
CA ILE A 51 -4.83 -2.39 -11.12
C ILE A 51 -3.87 -3.58 -11.09
N ASP A 52 -3.48 -4.07 -12.26
CA ASP A 52 -2.55 -5.20 -12.43
C ASP A 52 -1.11 -4.77 -12.72
N LYS A 53 -0.91 -3.57 -13.30
CA LYS A 53 0.40 -3.01 -13.66
C LYS A 53 0.49 -1.53 -13.35
N ILE A 54 1.69 -1.09 -12.95
CA ILE A 54 2.00 0.33 -12.75
C ILE A 54 2.47 0.90 -14.07
N THR A 55 1.73 1.86 -14.62
CA THR A 55 2.04 2.54 -15.89
C THR A 55 1.58 3.99 -15.83
N GLY A 56 2.01 4.82 -16.80
CA GLY A 56 1.51 6.18 -16.95
C GLY A 56 2.06 7.21 -15.94
N LEU A 57 3.15 6.91 -15.24
CA LEU A 57 3.75 7.81 -14.25
C LEU A 57 4.88 8.68 -14.80
N ASN A 58 5.23 8.55 -16.08
CA ASN A 58 6.42 9.16 -16.69
C ASN A 58 6.44 10.69 -16.67
N GLY A 59 5.30 11.36 -16.48
CA GLY A 59 5.23 12.82 -16.41
C GLY A 59 5.09 13.38 -14.99
N MET A 60 5.07 12.52 -13.98
CA MET A 60 4.83 12.89 -12.58
C MET A 60 6.16 13.17 -11.86
N GLU A 61 6.82 14.25 -12.21
CA GLU A 61 8.17 14.59 -11.73
C GLU A 61 8.23 14.94 -10.23
N CYS A 62 7.10 15.26 -9.62
CA CYS A 62 7.01 15.63 -8.19
C CYS A 62 6.49 14.49 -7.31
N LEU A 63 6.27 13.27 -7.84
CA LEU A 63 5.63 12.19 -7.11
C LEU A 63 6.52 11.67 -5.98
N THR A 64 6.08 11.89 -4.73
CA THR A 64 6.77 11.45 -3.51
C THR A 64 6.10 10.27 -2.83
N ILE A 65 4.77 10.18 -2.88
CA ILE A 65 3.99 9.12 -2.25
C ILE A 65 3.08 8.43 -3.27
N LEU A 66 3.26 7.12 -3.42
CA LEU A 66 2.41 6.29 -4.26
C LEU A 66 1.71 5.21 -3.42
N SER A 67 0.37 5.24 -3.39
CA SER A 67 -0.45 4.27 -2.68
C SER A 67 -1.29 3.43 -3.65
N LEU A 68 -0.96 2.15 -3.75
CA LEU A 68 -1.60 1.14 -4.59
C LEU A 68 -2.08 -0.08 -3.78
N GLY A 69 -2.36 0.11 -2.50
CA GLY A 69 -2.86 -0.95 -1.64
C GLY A 69 -4.19 -1.53 -2.11
N ARG A 70 -4.40 -2.84 -1.91
CA ARG A 70 -5.62 -3.56 -2.35
C ARG A 70 -5.87 -3.42 -3.85
N ASN A 71 -4.91 -3.89 -4.62
CA ASN A 71 -4.96 -4.01 -6.07
C ASN A 71 -4.55 -5.44 -6.50
N GLN A 72 -4.23 -5.64 -7.76
CA GLN A 72 -3.86 -6.94 -8.32
C GLN A 72 -2.42 -6.97 -8.85
N LEU A 73 -1.55 -6.10 -8.34
CA LEU A 73 -0.16 -6.00 -8.77
C LEU A 73 0.59 -7.31 -8.51
N ARG A 74 1.35 -7.76 -9.50
CA ARG A 74 2.22 -8.95 -9.41
C ARG A 74 3.69 -8.60 -9.30
N LYS A 75 4.08 -7.40 -9.74
CA LYS A 75 5.46 -6.91 -9.76
C LYS A 75 5.49 -5.41 -9.42
N VAL A 76 6.64 -4.94 -8.97
CA VAL A 76 6.93 -3.51 -8.76
C VAL A 76 7.77 -3.04 -9.95
N GLU A 77 7.12 -2.71 -11.06
CA GLU A 77 7.76 -2.24 -12.30
C GLU A 77 7.10 -0.94 -12.78
N GLY A 78 7.73 -0.20 -13.71
CA GLY A 78 7.15 1.03 -14.26
C GLY A 78 7.33 2.27 -13.38
N LEU A 79 8.28 2.24 -12.44
CA LEU A 79 8.63 3.35 -11.56
C LEU A 79 9.96 4.03 -11.96
N ASP A 80 10.49 3.71 -13.13
CA ASP A 80 11.80 4.19 -13.58
C ASP A 80 11.88 5.72 -13.67
N ALA A 81 10.79 6.38 -14.04
CA ALA A 81 10.72 7.83 -14.12
C ALA A 81 10.66 8.54 -12.76
N ASN A 82 10.35 7.80 -11.70
CA ASN A 82 10.16 8.32 -10.34
C ASN A 82 11.24 7.83 -9.37
N CYS A 83 12.33 7.26 -9.86
CA CYS A 83 13.40 6.67 -9.04
C CYS A 83 14.05 7.70 -8.10
N ASP A 84 14.13 8.96 -8.51
CA ASP A 84 14.76 10.04 -7.75
C ASP A 84 13.77 10.86 -6.89
N THR A 85 12.47 10.65 -7.05
CA THR A 85 11.46 11.44 -6.34
C THR A 85 10.63 10.63 -5.36
N LEU A 86 10.42 9.34 -5.61
CA LEU A 86 9.55 8.50 -4.80
C LEU A 86 10.19 8.17 -3.44
N GLU A 87 9.55 8.64 -2.37
CA GLU A 87 9.98 8.41 -0.99
C GLU A 87 9.16 7.33 -0.29
N GLN A 88 7.88 7.18 -0.64
CA GLN A 88 6.99 6.23 0.00
C GLN A 88 6.22 5.40 -1.02
N LEU A 89 6.25 4.08 -0.84
CA LEU A 89 5.52 3.13 -1.67
C LEU A 89 4.65 2.22 -0.81
N TRP A 90 3.32 2.29 -0.99
CA TRP A 90 2.36 1.50 -0.25
C TRP A 90 1.63 0.54 -1.18
N VAL A 91 2.06 -0.71 -1.18
CA VAL A 91 1.56 -1.78 -2.06
C VAL A 91 1.05 -3.00 -1.29
N SER A 92 0.59 -2.79 -0.08
CA SER A 92 0.01 -3.85 0.74
C SER A 92 -1.27 -4.42 0.14
N TYR A 93 -1.56 -5.72 0.40
CA TYR A 93 -2.72 -6.43 -0.14
C TYR A 93 -2.72 -6.49 -1.68
N ASN A 94 -1.64 -7.02 -2.23
CA ASN A 94 -1.48 -7.28 -3.66
C ASN A 94 -1.04 -8.74 -3.90
N GLN A 95 -0.53 -9.05 -5.08
CA GLN A 95 -0.06 -10.38 -5.46
C GLN A 95 1.43 -10.37 -5.81
N ILE A 96 2.21 -9.46 -5.23
CA ILE A 96 3.63 -9.24 -5.55
C ILE A 96 4.45 -10.40 -5.02
N GLY A 97 5.11 -11.13 -5.92
CA GLY A 97 6.02 -12.22 -5.59
C GLY A 97 7.49 -11.86 -5.78
N THR A 98 7.80 -10.80 -6.56
CA THR A 98 9.17 -10.35 -6.82
C THR A 98 9.29 -8.85 -6.63
N LEU A 99 10.44 -8.43 -6.12
CA LEU A 99 10.84 -7.04 -5.91
C LEU A 99 11.84 -6.55 -6.97
N ALA A 100 11.97 -7.28 -8.08
CA ALA A 100 12.82 -6.86 -9.18
C ALA A 100 12.39 -5.48 -9.69
N GLY A 101 13.33 -4.56 -9.85
CA GLY A 101 13.09 -3.18 -10.27
C GLY A 101 12.99 -2.18 -9.11
N ILE A 102 12.81 -2.64 -7.87
CA ILE A 102 12.76 -1.74 -6.71
C ILE A 102 14.12 -1.13 -6.40
N GLU A 103 15.20 -1.79 -6.83
CA GLU A 103 16.59 -1.37 -6.61
C GLU A 103 16.90 0.02 -7.18
N LYS A 104 16.09 0.48 -8.14
CA LYS A 104 16.23 1.79 -8.78
C LYS A 104 15.69 2.95 -7.95
N LEU A 105 14.89 2.67 -6.92
CA LEU A 105 14.20 3.69 -6.11
C LEU A 105 15.13 4.25 -5.01
N HIS A 106 16.18 4.98 -5.39
CA HIS A 106 17.25 5.40 -4.48
C HIS A 106 16.78 6.30 -3.33
N ASN A 107 15.67 6.99 -3.49
CA ASN A 107 15.09 7.88 -2.48
C ASN A 107 14.00 7.24 -1.63
N LEU A 108 13.70 5.96 -1.85
CA LEU A 108 12.65 5.26 -1.10
C LEU A 108 13.03 5.14 0.39
N GLN A 109 12.16 5.67 1.25
CA GLN A 109 12.32 5.68 2.71
C GLN A 109 11.35 4.72 3.39
N ILE A 110 10.13 4.59 2.87
CA ILE A 110 9.05 3.81 3.46
C ILE A 110 8.49 2.82 2.43
N LEU A 111 8.52 1.53 2.76
CA LEU A 111 7.92 0.47 1.95
C LEU A 111 6.90 -0.32 2.77
N PHE A 112 5.62 -0.25 2.40
CA PHE A 112 4.56 -1.08 2.97
C PHE A 112 4.11 -2.11 1.95
N ILE A 113 4.48 -3.38 2.18
CA ILE A 113 4.26 -4.51 1.27
C ILE A 113 3.65 -5.72 1.97
N SER A 114 2.83 -5.48 3.00
CA SER A 114 2.14 -6.52 3.75
C SER A 114 1.14 -7.28 2.90
N ASN A 115 0.87 -8.54 3.26
CA ASN A 115 -0.12 -9.38 2.58
C ASN A 115 0.11 -9.44 1.06
N ASN A 116 1.31 -9.86 0.69
CA ASN A 116 1.73 -10.14 -0.68
C ASN A 116 2.21 -11.61 -0.80
N LYS A 117 2.94 -11.97 -1.85
CA LYS A 117 3.39 -13.34 -2.13
C LYS A 117 4.90 -13.51 -2.08
N ILE A 118 5.61 -12.68 -1.31
CA ILE A 118 7.08 -12.77 -1.17
C ILE A 118 7.40 -14.01 -0.32
N ALA A 119 8.15 -14.94 -0.91
CA ALA A 119 8.51 -16.21 -0.29
C ALA A 119 10.01 -16.37 -0.04
N ASP A 120 10.86 -15.66 -0.77
CA ASP A 120 12.29 -15.84 -0.78
C ASP A 120 13.06 -14.68 -0.15
N TRP A 121 14.11 -15.00 0.60
CA TRP A 121 15.05 -14.02 1.14
C TRP A 121 15.79 -13.23 0.08
N LYS A 122 16.04 -13.82 -1.11
CA LYS A 122 16.67 -13.14 -2.25
C LYS A 122 15.92 -11.88 -2.66
N GLU A 123 14.59 -11.91 -2.57
CA GLU A 123 13.80 -10.72 -2.88
C GLU A 123 13.95 -9.63 -1.80
N VAL A 124 14.08 -10.02 -0.53
CA VAL A 124 14.32 -9.09 0.57
C VAL A 124 15.72 -8.49 0.49
N GLU A 125 16.72 -9.27 0.09
CA GLU A 125 18.10 -8.82 -0.07
C GLU A 125 18.26 -7.72 -1.13
N ARG A 126 17.34 -7.66 -2.13
CA ARG A 126 17.28 -6.56 -3.10
C ARG A 126 17.05 -5.20 -2.42
N LEU A 127 16.36 -5.18 -1.28
CA LEU A 127 16.14 -3.97 -0.50
C LEU A 127 17.42 -3.43 0.15
N ALA A 128 18.47 -4.23 0.26
CA ALA A 128 19.76 -3.78 0.79
C ALA A 128 20.44 -2.73 -0.09
N SER A 129 20.09 -2.68 -1.39
CA SER A 129 20.59 -1.66 -2.34
C SER A 129 19.97 -0.28 -2.12
N LEU A 130 18.91 -0.16 -1.31
CA LEU A 130 18.19 1.08 -1.07
C LEU A 130 18.81 1.86 0.10
N PRO A 131 19.58 2.93 -0.16
CA PRO A 131 20.38 3.60 0.86
C PRO A 131 19.55 4.36 1.89
N LYS A 132 18.34 4.81 1.51
CA LYS A 132 17.46 5.63 2.35
C LYS A 132 16.30 4.85 2.98
N LEU A 133 16.16 3.55 2.68
CA LEU A 133 15.08 2.74 3.20
C LEU A 133 15.24 2.56 4.71
N ARG A 134 14.25 3.01 5.47
CA ARG A 134 14.24 2.97 6.94
C ARG A 134 13.02 2.26 7.54
N ASP A 135 11.86 2.42 6.93
CA ASP A 135 10.62 1.82 7.42
C ASP A 135 10.13 0.72 6.47
N LEU A 136 10.07 -0.51 6.96
CA LEU A 136 9.61 -1.67 6.19
C LEU A 136 8.48 -2.38 6.92
N LEU A 137 7.39 -2.70 6.20
CA LEU A 137 6.30 -3.52 6.70
C LEU A 137 6.00 -4.66 5.72
N MET A 138 6.27 -5.92 6.15
CA MET A 138 6.13 -7.13 5.32
C MET A 138 5.26 -8.22 5.96
N VAL A 139 4.46 -7.89 6.95
CA VAL A 139 3.57 -8.83 7.66
C VAL A 139 2.63 -9.53 6.67
N GLY A 140 2.36 -10.82 6.88
CA GLY A 140 1.39 -11.58 6.06
C GLY A 140 1.93 -12.05 4.70
N ASN A 141 3.23 -11.93 4.44
CA ASN A 141 3.89 -12.62 3.32
C ASN A 141 4.23 -14.08 3.69
N PRO A 142 4.32 -15.02 2.74
CA PRO A 142 4.71 -16.40 3.02
C PRO A 142 6.03 -16.50 3.79
N LEU A 143 7.04 -15.73 3.41
CA LEU A 143 8.32 -15.66 4.09
C LEU A 143 8.19 -15.23 5.57
N TYR A 144 7.35 -14.21 5.84
CA TYR A 144 7.06 -13.76 7.20
C TYR A 144 6.39 -14.86 8.03
N VAL A 145 5.39 -15.55 7.45
CA VAL A 145 4.63 -16.59 8.16
C VAL A 145 5.53 -17.77 8.53
N ALA A 146 6.42 -18.20 7.63
CA ALA A 146 7.37 -19.28 7.88
C ALA A 146 8.30 -18.97 9.08
N HIS A 147 8.87 -17.80 9.12
CA HIS A 147 9.82 -17.41 10.17
C HIS A 147 9.17 -16.89 11.46
N MET A 148 7.89 -16.52 11.41
CA MET A 148 7.14 -16.19 12.64
C MET A 148 6.91 -17.41 13.51
N ALA A 149 6.69 -18.59 12.93
CA ALA A 149 6.54 -19.85 13.66
C ALA A 149 7.82 -20.20 14.45
N GLU A 150 8.98 -19.85 13.91
CA GLU A 150 10.29 -20.05 14.53
C GLU A 150 10.68 -18.93 15.52
N GLY A 151 9.93 -17.84 15.57
CA GLY A 151 10.22 -16.67 16.41
C GLY A 151 11.45 -15.86 15.99
N ASN A 152 12.07 -16.17 14.84
CA ASN A 152 13.34 -15.61 14.41
C ASN A 152 13.24 -14.53 13.31
N TRP A 153 12.03 -14.24 12.79
CA TRP A 153 11.78 -13.31 11.69
C TRP A 153 12.59 -12.01 11.80
N ARG A 154 12.51 -11.35 12.95
CA ARG A 154 13.17 -10.06 13.15
C ARG A 154 14.68 -10.15 13.08
N VAL A 155 15.24 -11.19 13.66
CA VAL A 155 16.69 -11.42 13.67
C VAL A 155 17.19 -11.67 12.26
N GLU A 156 16.50 -12.53 11.51
CA GLU A 156 16.87 -12.86 10.14
C GLU A 156 16.73 -11.66 9.19
N LEU A 157 15.72 -10.83 9.41
CA LEU A 157 15.52 -9.60 8.63
C LEU A 157 16.64 -8.58 8.93
N LEU A 158 16.96 -8.34 10.20
CA LEU A 158 17.99 -7.36 10.60
C LEU A 158 19.42 -7.79 10.24
N LYS A 159 19.69 -9.10 10.16
CA LYS A 159 20.97 -9.60 9.62
C LYS A 159 21.21 -9.16 8.18
N ARG A 160 20.15 -9.12 7.36
CA ARG A 160 20.22 -8.76 5.93
C ARG A 160 20.05 -7.26 5.70
N LEU A 161 19.28 -6.61 6.54
CA LEU A 161 18.90 -5.20 6.42
C LEU A 161 19.12 -4.46 7.75
N PRO A 162 20.39 -4.19 8.13
CA PRO A 162 20.72 -3.66 9.47
C PRO A 162 20.19 -2.24 9.71
N ASN A 163 20.00 -1.45 8.67
CA ASN A 163 19.61 -0.05 8.76
C ASN A 163 18.09 0.18 8.83
N ILE A 164 17.30 -0.90 8.80
CA ILE A 164 15.84 -0.79 8.73
C ILE A 164 15.21 -0.72 10.12
N LYS A 165 14.31 0.23 10.31
CA LYS A 165 13.34 0.21 11.39
C LYS A 165 12.16 -0.67 10.99
N VAL A 166 12.17 -1.90 11.49
CA VAL A 166 11.04 -2.82 11.26
C VAL A 166 9.82 -2.27 11.99
N ARG A 167 8.84 -1.77 11.26
CA ARG A 167 7.56 -1.41 11.88
C ARG A 167 6.83 -2.68 12.30
N TRP A 168 6.57 -2.76 13.58
CA TRP A 168 5.76 -3.81 14.19
C TRP A 168 4.29 -3.39 14.22
N LEU A 169 3.42 -4.32 13.88
CA LEU A 169 2.09 -4.29 14.47
C LEU A 169 2.25 -4.61 15.95
N PRO A 170 1.68 -3.82 16.87
CA PRO A 170 1.67 -4.17 18.28
C PRO A 170 1.03 -5.54 18.47
N ALA A 171 1.38 -6.21 19.57
CA ALA A 171 0.89 -7.51 19.97
C ALA A 171 -0.63 -7.66 19.76
N PRO A 172 -1.13 -8.89 19.53
CA PRO A 172 -2.54 -9.13 19.22
C PRO A 172 -3.45 -8.50 20.28
N GLY A 173 -4.21 -7.47 19.89
CA GLY A 173 -5.10 -6.70 20.76
C GLY A 173 -5.13 -5.18 20.53
N ARG A 174 -4.17 -4.60 19.82
CA ARG A 174 -4.20 -3.18 19.44
C ARG A 174 -3.86 -2.98 17.97
N LEU A 175 -4.87 -3.05 17.13
CA LEU A 175 -4.84 -2.54 15.75
C LEU A 175 -4.92 -1.01 15.79
N LEU A 176 -3.78 -0.34 15.99
CA LEU A 176 -3.66 1.08 15.72
C LEU A 176 -2.66 1.26 14.59
N TRP A 177 -3.18 1.27 13.40
CA TRP A 177 -2.50 1.72 12.20
C TRP A 177 -2.52 3.25 12.15
N LEU A 178 -1.52 3.87 12.74
CA LEU A 178 -1.30 5.30 12.57
C LEU A 178 -0.13 5.48 11.61
N GLY A 179 -0.41 5.93 10.38
CA GLY A 179 0.60 6.52 9.51
C GLY A 179 1.22 7.76 10.18
N PRO A 180 2.31 8.34 9.63
CA PRO A 180 2.94 9.52 10.19
C PRO A 180 1.99 10.74 10.32
N SER A 181 0.83 10.71 9.66
CA SER A 181 -0.27 11.68 9.77
C SER A 181 -1.40 11.26 10.70
N GLY A 182 -1.26 10.14 11.46
CA GLY A 182 -2.35 9.61 12.28
C GLY A 182 -3.48 8.95 11.47
N GLU A 183 -3.37 8.90 10.16
CA GLU A 183 -4.36 8.30 9.27
C GLU A 183 -4.03 6.82 9.01
N CYS A 184 -5.05 5.99 9.06
CA CYS A 184 -4.95 4.57 8.71
C CYS A 184 -4.56 4.45 7.23
N PRO A 185 -3.45 3.80 6.86
CA PRO A 185 -3.11 3.55 5.46
C PRO A 185 -3.99 2.48 4.81
N ALA A 186 -4.99 1.97 5.54
CA ALA A 186 -6.03 1.12 4.97
C ALA A 186 -7.17 2.00 4.45
N PRO A 187 -7.73 1.71 3.26
CA PRO A 187 -8.83 2.47 2.72
C PRO A 187 -10.05 2.38 3.64
N CYS A 188 -10.54 3.54 4.04
CA CYS A 188 -11.91 3.83 4.45
C CYS A 188 -12.68 2.69 5.15
N ALA A 189 -12.45 2.51 6.44
CA ALA A 189 -13.58 2.13 7.30
C ALA A 189 -14.50 3.36 7.39
N PRO A 190 -15.82 3.23 7.16
CA PRO A 190 -16.73 4.34 7.35
C PRO A 190 -16.67 4.78 8.82
N ARG A 191 -16.47 6.07 9.06
CA ARG A 191 -16.54 6.64 10.41
C ARG A 191 -17.93 6.35 10.98
N PRO A 192 -18.08 5.80 12.20
CA PRO A 192 -19.39 5.50 12.77
C PRO A 192 -20.07 6.73 13.40
N SER A 193 -19.89 7.93 12.89
CA SER A 193 -20.40 9.13 13.54
C SER A 193 -21.37 9.98 12.75
N LEU A 194 -22.04 9.43 11.73
CA LEU A 194 -23.15 10.12 11.05
C LEU A 194 -24.23 9.15 10.54
N CYS A 195 -24.71 8.28 11.43
CA CYS A 195 -25.95 7.56 11.17
C CYS A 195 -26.72 7.35 12.48
N LEU A 196 -27.14 8.47 13.07
CA LEU A 196 -28.19 8.50 14.08
C LEU A 196 -29.27 9.41 13.53
N LYS A 197 -30.26 8.79 12.91
CA LYS A 197 -31.70 9.03 12.93
C LYS A 197 -32.30 8.68 11.57
N THR A 198 -33.18 7.71 11.65
CA THR A 198 -34.23 7.28 10.72
C THR A 198 -33.92 6.01 9.93
N ALA A 199 -34.34 4.89 10.47
CA ALA A 199 -35.21 3.84 9.95
C ALA A 199 -34.88 2.47 10.58
N PRO A 200 -35.80 1.87 11.35
CA PRO A 200 -35.62 0.55 11.93
C PRO A 200 -36.22 -0.52 11.00
N HIS A 201 -35.55 -0.94 9.95
CA HIS A 201 -35.86 -2.17 9.21
C HIS A 201 -34.85 -2.28 8.05
N LEU A 202 -33.70 -2.91 8.32
CA LEU A 202 -32.86 -3.65 7.37
C LEU A 202 -31.52 -4.00 8.04
N LEU A 203 -31.65 -4.74 9.15
CA LEU A 203 -30.53 -5.45 9.78
C LEU A 203 -30.46 -6.83 9.16
N GLN A 204 -29.77 -7.00 8.06
CA GLN A 204 -29.27 -8.33 7.65
C GLN A 204 -27.97 -8.19 6.85
N HIS A 205 -26.91 -8.78 7.45
CA HIS A 205 -25.67 -9.24 6.84
C HIS A 205 -24.70 -8.21 6.24
N ARG A 206 -23.87 -7.63 7.07
CA ARG A 206 -22.50 -7.27 6.70
C ARG A 206 -21.54 -7.61 7.85
N THR A 207 -21.20 -8.86 7.95
CA THR A 207 -20.08 -9.31 8.75
C THR A 207 -18.78 -9.00 8.02
N CYS A 208 -18.04 -8.01 8.51
CA CYS A 208 -16.62 -7.92 8.23
C CYS A 208 -15.95 -9.09 8.91
N TYR A 209 -15.60 -10.14 8.19
CA TYR A 209 -14.81 -11.25 8.70
C TYR A 209 -13.36 -10.78 8.93
N CYS A 210 -13.09 -10.26 10.11
CA CYS A 210 -11.79 -10.40 10.72
C CYS A 210 -11.82 -11.71 11.50
N THR A 211 -11.51 -12.82 10.86
CA THR A 211 -11.35 -14.11 11.56
C THR A 211 -10.11 -14.00 12.44
N ALA A 212 -10.33 -13.97 13.75
CA ALA A 212 -9.29 -14.23 14.72
C ALA A 212 -8.89 -15.73 14.60
N PRO A 213 -7.60 -16.07 14.70
CA PRO A 213 -7.17 -17.45 14.75
C PRO A 213 -7.67 -18.10 16.05
N PRO A 214 -7.96 -19.43 16.04
CA PRO A 214 -8.40 -20.13 17.24
C PRO A 214 -7.32 -20.10 18.32
N ARG A 215 -7.73 -19.96 19.57
CA ARG A 215 -6.86 -20.05 20.75
C ARG A 215 -6.36 -21.49 20.86
N PRO A 216 -5.07 -21.71 21.16
CA PRO A 216 -4.60 -23.03 21.57
C PRO A 216 -5.15 -23.34 22.98
N PHE A 217 -5.57 -24.59 23.17
CA PHE A 217 -5.86 -25.18 24.46
C PHE A 217 -4.59 -25.28 25.31
#